data_c512fcd082ad0a6a470000b3cd36ab1c
#
_entry.id   c512fcd082ad0a6a470000b3cd36ab1c
#
_cell.length_a   1.000
_cell.length_b   1.000
_cell.length_c   1.000
_cell.angle_alpha   90.00
_cell.angle_beta   90.00
_cell.angle_gamma   90.00
#
_symmetry.space_group_name_H-M   'P 1'
#
loop_
_entity.id
_entity.type
_entity.pdbx_description
1 polymer ?
#
loop_
_entity_poly.entity_id
_entity_poly.type
_entity_poly.pdbx_seq_one_letter_code
_entity_poly.pdbx_strand_id
1 'polypeptide(L)'
;MYLNYYGLREPPFELTSNPKYLFFTAQHREALSVVEYGLSSSKAVTVLVGEAGTGKTTLLQAALQSERCRGVRIVFLSNPTLTRAEFVETLAAQFELGTSAKQSKATLLAALEAVLRERRTRGETTALVVDEAQSLSDELLEELRLLTNMETPTEKLLPLALAGQPELTSRLNEPELRQLKQRVALRVQIGPLTLQETAGYISARIRTAGGDTTQLFTREAVTLIHEHSRGIPRTISVICDNALVSGFALSKKPVNSDIVLEVCRDFDLCAATASSPAQRIPTVSEPVAPEGTDPDNVATATAGEFEKAEKPSSHGRVLSMLGLR
;
A
#
# COMPACT_ATOMS: atom_id res chain seq x y z
N MET A 1 19.99 -21.36 21.57
CA MET A 1 19.53 -22.33 22.58
C MET A 1 18.16 -22.94 22.23
N TYR A 2 17.11 -22.14 22.02
CA TYR A 2 15.77 -22.67 21.71
C TYR A 2 15.66 -23.41 20.38
N LEU A 3 16.52 -23.12 19.40
CA LEU A 3 16.51 -23.77 18.08
C LEU A 3 16.65 -25.30 18.19
N ASN A 4 17.66 -25.76 18.92
CA ASN A 4 17.89 -27.22 19.11
C ASN A 4 16.74 -27.88 19.85
N TYR A 5 16.13 -27.19 20.83
CA TYR A 5 15.00 -27.70 21.59
C TYR A 5 13.78 -27.96 20.69
N TYR A 6 13.51 -27.06 19.75
CA TYR A 6 12.41 -27.19 18.80
C TYR A 6 12.76 -27.92 17.50
N GLY A 7 14.04 -28.31 17.31
CA GLY A 7 14.50 -28.96 16.09
C GLY A 7 14.60 -28.02 14.88
N LEU A 8 14.89 -26.74 15.14
CA LEU A 8 15.06 -25.72 14.13
C LEU A 8 16.54 -25.56 13.76
N ARG A 9 16.82 -25.29 12.48
CA ARG A 9 18.17 -25.04 11.96
C ARG A 9 18.56 -23.55 12.09
N GLU A 10 17.58 -22.66 12.01
CA GLU A 10 17.74 -21.22 12.06
C GLU A 10 16.47 -20.56 12.65
N PRO A 11 16.53 -19.29 13.10
CA PRO A 11 15.36 -18.59 13.62
C PRO A 11 14.29 -18.42 12.55
N PRO A 12 13.05 -18.93 12.77
CA PRO A 12 12.00 -18.84 11.74
C PRO A 12 11.35 -17.47 11.65
N PHE A 13 11.41 -16.65 12.70
CA PHE A 13 10.63 -15.41 12.83
C PHE A 13 11.47 -14.14 12.93
N GLU A 14 12.70 -14.17 12.41
CA GLU A 14 13.50 -12.93 12.30
C GLU A 14 12.80 -11.85 11.49
N LEU A 15 12.96 -10.59 11.93
CA LEU A 15 12.30 -9.43 11.35
C LEU A 15 13.04 -8.87 10.12
N THR A 16 14.18 -9.42 9.77
CA THR A 16 14.94 -9.04 8.58
C THR A 16 14.20 -9.44 7.30
N SER A 17 14.27 -8.58 6.27
CA SER A 17 13.68 -8.88 4.97
C SER A 17 14.48 -9.95 4.24
N ASN A 18 14.27 -11.22 4.61
CA ASN A 18 14.94 -12.34 3.97
C ASN A 18 14.01 -12.97 2.91
N PRO A 19 14.35 -12.92 1.61
CA PRO A 19 13.52 -13.49 0.53
C PRO A 19 13.22 -14.98 0.69
N LYS A 20 14.08 -15.73 1.41
CA LYS A 20 13.86 -17.15 1.71
C LYS A 20 12.56 -17.40 2.48
N TYR A 21 12.14 -16.45 3.30
CA TYR A 21 10.93 -16.53 4.14
C TYR A 21 9.72 -15.83 3.54
N LEU A 22 9.77 -15.53 2.25
CA LEU A 22 8.68 -14.87 1.57
C LEU A 22 7.45 -15.78 1.49
N PHE A 23 6.33 -15.32 1.98
CA PHE A 23 5.05 -16.01 1.92
C PHE A 23 4.05 -15.19 1.10
N PHE A 24 3.68 -15.71 -0.06
CA PHE A 24 2.77 -15.04 -0.97
C PHE A 24 1.33 -15.56 -0.80
N THR A 25 0.44 -14.70 -0.34
CA THR A 25 -1.01 -14.90 -0.49
C THR A 25 -1.44 -14.56 -1.93
N ALA A 26 -2.73 -14.76 -2.23
CA ALA A 26 -3.30 -14.32 -3.51
C ALA A 26 -3.12 -12.81 -3.72
N GLN A 27 -3.38 -12.00 -2.67
CA GLN A 27 -3.19 -10.54 -2.70
C GLN A 27 -1.74 -10.15 -2.96
N HIS A 28 -0.77 -10.82 -2.32
CA HIS A 28 0.66 -10.54 -2.56
C HIS A 28 1.09 -10.88 -3.98
N ARG A 29 0.57 -11.97 -4.58
CA ARG A 29 0.86 -12.33 -5.98
C ARG A 29 0.28 -11.32 -6.97
N GLU A 30 -0.94 -10.86 -6.72
CA GLU A 30 -1.56 -9.80 -7.51
C GLU A 30 -0.75 -8.51 -7.40
N ALA A 31 -0.43 -8.08 -6.17
CA ALA A 31 0.35 -6.87 -5.92
C ALA A 31 1.73 -6.93 -6.58
N LEU A 32 2.42 -8.09 -6.51
CA LEU A 32 3.69 -8.31 -7.19
C LEU A 32 3.54 -8.11 -8.70
N SER A 33 2.54 -8.74 -9.32
CA SER A 33 2.30 -8.62 -10.76
C SER A 33 1.99 -7.19 -11.19
N VAL A 34 1.24 -6.43 -10.38
CA VAL A 34 0.93 -5.01 -10.64
C VAL A 34 2.17 -4.15 -10.55
N VAL A 35 3.02 -4.35 -9.53
CA VAL A 35 4.27 -3.60 -9.35
C VAL A 35 5.26 -3.92 -10.48
N GLU A 36 5.47 -5.21 -10.79
CA GLU A 36 6.33 -5.63 -11.91
C GLU A 36 5.88 -5.00 -13.23
N TYR A 37 4.57 -5.05 -13.51
CA TYR A 37 4.01 -4.43 -14.72
C TYR A 37 4.21 -2.92 -14.73
N GLY A 38 3.99 -2.25 -13.59
CA GLY A 38 4.18 -0.80 -13.47
C GLY A 38 5.62 -0.37 -13.74
N LEU A 39 6.59 -1.11 -13.20
CA LEU A 39 8.02 -0.82 -13.36
C LEU A 39 8.55 -1.14 -14.76
N SER A 40 8.04 -2.21 -15.40
CA SER A 40 8.54 -2.67 -16.70
C SER A 40 7.83 -2.06 -17.91
N SER A 41 6.60 -1.55 -17.77
CA SER A 41 5.75 -1.12 -18.89
C SER A 41 5.62 0.38 -19.09
N SER A 42 6.57 1.16 -18.61
CA SER A 42 6.58 2.64 -18.77
C SER A 42 5.28 3.33 -18.30
N LYS A 43 4.60 2.78 -17.29
CA LYS A 43 3.46 3.44 -16.64
C LYS A 43 3.94 4.61 -15.78
N ALA A 44 3.14 5.69 -15.69
CA ALA A 44 3.59 6.90 -15.01
C ALA A 44 3.81 6.66 -13.51
N VAL A 45 2.76 6.27 -12.79
CA VAL A 45 2.80 6.03 -11.34
C VAL A 45 2.06 4.76 -10.98
N THR A 46 2.71 3.91 -10.18
CA THR A 46 2.12 2.74 -9.52
C THR A 46 2.09 2.98 -8.02
N VAL A 47 0.98 2.75 -7.37
CA VAL A 47 0.82 2.92 -5.92
C VAL A 47 0.55 1.58 -5.25
N LEU A 48 1.40 1.20 -4.29
CA LEU A 48 1.26 0.05 -3.42
C LEU A 48 0.91 0.52 -2.01
N VAL A 49 -0.25 0.14 -1.51
CA VAL A 49 -0.74 0.55 -0.19
C VAL A 49 -0.89 -0.66 0.72
N GLY A 50 -0.57 -0.49 2.00
CA GLY A 50 -0.82 -1.50 3.04
C GLY A 50 -0.37 -1.02 4.40
N GLU A 51 -0.95 -1.59 5.45
CA GLU A 51 -0.56 -1.32 6.83
C GLU A 51 0.93 -1.55 7.09
N ALA A 52 1.46 -0.92 8.15
CA ALA A 52 2.83 -1.20 8.60
C ALA A 52 3.01 -2.69 8.90
N GLY A 53 4.09 -3.29 8.40
CA GLY A 53 4.39 -4.70 8.64
C GLY A 53 3.64 -5.72 7.77
N THR A 54 2.85 -5.30 6.77
CA THR A 54 2.16 -6.21 5.83
C THR A 54 3.07 -6.80 4.76
N GLY A 55 4.33 -6.34 4.64
CA GLY A 55 5.30 -6.90 3.69
C GLY A 55 5.51 -6.08 2.42
N LYS A 56 5.13 -4.79 2.37
CA LYS A 56 5.34 -3.91 1.21
C LYS A 56 6.78 -3.88 0.73
N THR A 57 7.73 -3.59 1.62
CA THR A 57 9.17 -3.55 1.30
C THR A 57 9.67 -4.87 0.76
N THR A 58 9.23 -5.99 1.37
CA THR A 58 9.61 -7.33 0.92
C THR A 58 9.05 -7.63 -0.47
N LEU A 59 7.82 -7.21 -0.73
CA LEU A 59 7.19 -7.34 -2.04
C LEU A 59 7.89 -6.50 -3.11
N LEU A 60 8.26 -5.25 -2.78
CA LEU A 60 9.08 -4.42 -3.67
C LEU A 60 10.39 -5.12 -4.00
N GLN A 61 11.14 -5.60 -3.00
CA GLN A 61 12.40 -6.32 -3.21
C GLN A 61 12.22 -7.56 -4.08
N ALA A 62 11.13 -8.31 -3.91
CA ALA A 62 10.80 -9.44 -4.77
C ALA A 62 10.54 -9.00 -6.21
N ALA A 63 9.81 -7.90 -6.44
CA ALA A 63 9.59 -7.36 -7.76
C ALA A 63 10.91 -6.95 -8.45
N LEU A 64 11.82 -6.33 -7.69
CA LEU A 64 13.13 -5.91 -8.21
C LEU A 64 14.02 -7.09 -8.65
N GLN A 65 13.86 -8.25 -8.00
CA GLN A 65 14.61 -9.47 -8.30
C GLN A 65 13.93 -10.36 -9.35
N SER A 66 12.74 -10.00 -9.79
CA SER A 66 11.95 -10.81 -10.73
C SER A 66 12.52 -10.77 -12.15
N GLU A 67 12.23 -11.82 -12.92
CA GLU A 67 12.61 -11.91 -14.34
C GLU A 67 12.04 -10.73 -15.17
N ARG A 68 10.85 -10.24 -14.82
CA ARG A 68 10.19 -9.14 -15.52
C ARG A 68 10.89 -7.80 -15.34
N CYS A 69 11.56 -7.62 -14.22
CA CYS A 69 12.31 -6.40 -13.90
C CYS A 69 13.81 -6.52 -14.14
N ARG A 70 14.30 -7.67 -14.66
CA ARG A 70 15.74 -7.92 -14.85
C ARG A 70 16.44 -6.88 -15.74
N GLY A 71 15.73 -6.29 -16.71
CA GLY A 71 16.26 -5.24 -17.61
C GLY A 71 15.97 -3.82 -17.14
N VAL A 72 15.38 -3.64 -15.96
CA VAL A 72 15.03 -2.33 -15.42
C VAL A 72 16.09 -1.87 -14.43
N ARG A 73 16.70 -0.72 -14.69
CA ARG A 73 17.60 -0.06 -13.73
C ARG A 73 16.74 0.61 -12.64
N ILE A 74 16.87 0.13 -11.43
CA ILE A 74 16.04 0.62 -10.33
C ILE A 74 16.84 1.63 -9.48
N VAL A 75 16.24 2.78 -9.26
CA VAL A 75 16.63 3.74 -8.22
C VAL A 75 15.67 3.58 -7.05
N PHE A 76 16.21 3.26 -5.88
CA PHE A 76 15.39 2.93 -4.71
C PHE A 76 15.62 3.94 -3.57
N LEU A 77 14.57 4.62 -3.15
CA LEU A 77 14.56 5.53 -2.02
C LEU A 77 13.83 4.86 -0.84
N SER A 78 14.60 4.42 0.16
CA SER A 78 14.09 3.69 1.33
C SER A 78 13.82 4.57 2.55
N ASN A 79 14.32 5.79 2.57
CA ASN A 79 14.11 6.74 3.67
C ASN A 79 13.75 8.12 3.10
N PRO A 80 12.45 8.40 2.95
CA PRO A 80 11.99 9.63 2.31
C PRO A 80 11.95 10.86 3.25
N THR A 81 12.38 10.74 4.50
CA THR A 81 12.46 11.88 5.43
C THR A 81 13.67 12.74 5.08
N LEU A 82 13.61 13.37 3.92
CA LEU A 82 14.65 14.21 3.35
C LEU A 82 14.16 15.65 3.23
N THR A 83 15.06 16.60 3.42
CA THR A 83 14.86 17.94 2.93
C THR A 83 14.86 17.96 1.40
N ARG A 84 14.32 18.99 0.80
CA ARG A 84 14.37 19.13 -0.67
C ARG A 84 15.78 19.12 -1.24
N ALA A 85 16.74 19.72 -0.54
CA ALA A 85 18.14 19.73 -0.96
C ALA A 85 18.74 18.31 -0.95
N GLU A 86 18.55 17.58 0.15
CA GLU A 86 18.99 16.18 0.28
C GLU A 86 18.34 15.26 -0.73
N PHE A 87 17.06 15.49 -1.05
CA PHE A 87 16.36 14.74 -2.10
C PHE A 87 17.02 14.94 -3.47
N VAL A 88 17.32 16.19 -3.84
CA VAL A 88 18.00 16.54 -5.10
C VAL A 88 19.39 15.89 -5.14
N GLU A 89 20.17 15.97 -4.05
CA GLU A 89 21.48 15.36 -3.95
C GLU A 89 21.42 13.84 -4.05
N THR A 90 20.44 13.22 -3.38
CA THR A 90 20.24 11.77 -3.40
C THR A 90 19.88 11.31 -4.82
N LEU A 91 18.97 12.00 -5.49
CA LEU A 91 18.63 11.68 -6.89
C LEU A 91 19.86 11.86 -7.81
N ALA A 92 20.57 12.98 -7.67
CA ALA A 92 21.75 13.22 -8.49
C ALA A 92 22.82 12.13 -8.30
N ALA A 93 23.02 11.64 -7.08
CA ALA A 93 23.92 10.54 -6.78
C ALA A 93 23.45 9.21 -7.33
N GLN A 94 22.18 8.86 -7.09
CA GLN A 94 21.59 7.58 -7.51
C GLN A 94 21.47 7.44 -9.05
N PHE A 95 21.24 8.55 -9.75
CA PHE A 95 21.22 8.57 -11.22
C PHE A 95 22.60 8.78 -11.83
N GLU A 96 23.65 8.96 -11.02
CA GLU A 96 25.05 9.20 -11.44
C GLU A 96 25.19 10.49 -12.27
N LEU A 97 24.44 11.53 -11.89
CA LEU A 97 24.47 12.82 -12.57
C LEU A 97 25.74 13.61 -12.16
N GLY A 98 26.23 14.43 -13.08
CA GLY A 98 27.38 15.30 -12.81
C GLY A 98 27.13 16.33 -11.70
N THR A 99 28.18 16.94 -11.17
CA THR A 99 28.11 17.91 -10.07
C THR A 99 27.25 19.14 -10.39
N SER A 100 27.13 19.51 -11.66
CA SER A 100 26.27 20.60 -12.12
C SER A 100 24.77 20.33 -11.87
N ALA A 101 24.36 19.07 -11.84
CA ALA A 101 22.97 18.70 -11.55
C ALA A 101 22.52 19.08 -10.13
N LYS A 102 23.46 19.25 -9.20
CA LYS A 102 23.18 19.64 -7.81
C LYS A 102 22.95 21.14 -7.61
N GLN A 103 23.26 21.96 -8.62
CA GLN A 103 23.23 23.43 -8.48
C GLN A 103 21.83 24.01 -8.45
N SER A 104 20.90 23.41 -9.19
CA SER A 104 19.51 23.89 -9.24
C SER A 104 18.55 22.75 -9.68
N LYS A 105 17.26 22.95 -9.38
CA LYS A 105 16.20 22.07 -9.87
C LYS A 105 16.19 21.96 -11.40
N ALA A 106 16.37 23.06 -12.10
CA ALA A 106 16.35 23.06 -13.56
C ALA A 106 17.51 22.25 -14.14
N THR A 107 18.72 22.38 -13.58
CA THR A 107 19.89 21.58 -13.98
C THR A 107 19.73 20.11 -13.65
N LEU A 108 19.11 19.77 -12.49
CA LEU A 108 18.79 18.39 -12.13
C LEU A 108 17.85 17.77 -13.15
N LEU A 109 16.70 18.42 -13.44
CA LEU A 109 15.70 17.90 -14.35
C LEU A 109 16.25 17.71 -15.76
N ALA A 110 17.01 18.68 -16.27
CA ALA A 110 17.64 18.60 -17.59
C ALA A 110 18.69 17.46 -17.66
N ALA A 111 19.56 17.33 -16.65
CA ALA A 111 20.54 16.26 -16.60
C ALA A 111 19.88 14.88 -16.48
N LEU A 112 18.85 14.77 -15.66
CA LEU A 112 18.09 13.53 -15.48
C LEU A 112 17.40 13.11 -16.77
N GLU A 113 16.72 14.04 -17.43
CA GLU A 113 16.05 13.77 -18.71
C GLU A 113 17.05 13.32 -19.78
N ALA A 114 18.21 13.96 -19.86
CA ALA A 114 19.26 13.58 -20.80
C ALA A 114 19.74 12.14 -20.55
N VAL A 115 20.03 11.78 -19.30
CA VAL A 115 20.46 10.42 -18.93
C VAL A 115 19.35 9.38 -19.21
N LEU A 116 18.11 9.68 -18.89
CA LEU A 116 17.00 8.77 -19.15
C LEU A 116 16.78 8.54 -20.65
N ARG A 117 16.88 9.59 -21.48
CA ARG A 117 16.80 9.48 -22.94
C ARG A 117 17.96 8.64 -23.49
N GLU A 118 19.18 8.89 -23.03
CA GLU A 118 20.36 8.12 -23.44
C GLU A 118 20.24 6.64 -23.07
N ARG A 119 19.82 6.31 -21.85
CA ARG A 119 19.56 4.93 -21.42
C ARG A 119 18.48 4.28 -22.29
N ARG A 120 17.42 5.03 -22.59
CA ARG A 120 16.32 4.53 -23.43
C ARG A 120 16.76 4.21 -24.86
N THR A 121 17.65 5.00 -25.48
CA THR A 121 18.21 4.69 -26.80
C THR A 121 19.03 3.40 -26.80
N ARG A 122 19.54 2.99 -25.65
CA ARG A 122 20.25 1.69 -25.48
C ARG A 122 19.28 0.54 -25.16
N GLY A 123 17.96 0.80 -25.11
CA GLY A 123 16.95 -0.19 -24.74
C GLY A 123 16.83 -0.43 -23.23
N GLU A 124 17.46 0.41 -22.40
CA GLU A 124 17.40 0.33 -20.95
C GLU A 124 16.19 1.09 -20.43
N THR A 125 15.45 0.50 -19.51
CA THR A 125 14.41 1.18 -18.71
C THR A 125 14.98 1.56 -17.35
N THR A 126 14.70 2.78 -16.90
CA THR A 126 15.05 3.19 -15.53
C THR A 126 13.77 3.50 -14.77
N ALA A 127 13.61 2.98 -13.57
CA ALA A 127 12.44 3.22 -12.72
C ALA A 127 12.86 3.75 -11.34
N LEU A 128 12.03 4.59 -10.76
CA LEU A 128 12.19 5.11 -9.40
C LEU A 128 11.18 4.44 -8.47
N VAL A 129 11.68 3.87 -7.38
CA VAL A 129 10.87 3.26 -6.32
C VAL A 129 11.05 4.05 -5.04
N VAL A 130 9.97 4.46 -4.44
CA VAL A 130 9.95 5.18 -3.15
C VAL A 130 9.16 4.36 -2.15
N ASP A 131 9.82 3.87 -1.11
CA ASP A 131 9.18 3.20 0.01
C ASP A 131 8.84 4.20 1.12
N GLU A 132 7.86 3.89 1.97
CA GLU A 132 7.34 4.77 3.03
C GLU A 132 6.91 6.16 2.51
N ALA A 133 6.35 6.22 1.30
CA ALA A 133 6.01 7.46 0.61
C ALA A 133 5.02 8.37 1.38
N GLN A 134 4.27 7.86 2.36
CA GLN A 134 3.44 8.69 3.25
C GLN A 134 4.27 9.63 4.13
N SER A 135 5.57 9.38 4.29
CA SER A 135 6.48 10.22 5.08
C SER A 135 7.10 11.39 4.29
N LEU A 136 6.90 11.43 2.96
CA LEU A 136 7.33 12.54 2.12
C LEU A 136 6.54 13.81 2.45
N SER A 137 7.19 14.98 2.38
CA SER A 137 6.47 16.26 2.39
C SER A 137 5.68 16.46 1.09
N ASP A 138 4.68 17.35 1.09
CA ASP A 138 3.91 17.67 -0.12
C ASP A 138 4.80 18.27 -1.20
N GLU A 139 5.81 19.04 -0.81
CA GLU A 139 6.82 19.57 -1.72
C GLU A 139 7.56 18.42 -2.46
N LEU A 140 7.94 17.36 -1.75
CA LEU A 140 8.64 16.22 -2.36
C LEU A 140 7.70 15.37 -3.22
N LEU A 141 6.44 15.21 -2.84
CA LEU A 141 5.43 14.56 -3.68
C LEU A 141 5.20 15.35 -4.97
N GLU A 142 5.23 16.68 -4.89
CA GLU A 142 5.15 17.54 -6.09
C GLU A 142 6.43 17.44 -6.95
N GLU A 143 7.63 17.34 -6.35
CA GLU A 143 8.84 17.05 -7.10
C GLU A 143 8.74 15.71 -7.85
N LEU A 144 8.26 14.66 -7.19
CA LEU A 144 8.01 13.36 -7.83
C LEU A 144 7.02 13.48 -8.99
N ARG A 145 5.94 14.27 -8.82
CA ARG A 145 5.00 14.53 -9.91
C ARG A 145 5.69 15.15 -11.12
N LEU A 146 6.60 16.11 -10.90
CA LEU A 146 7.33 16.75 -12.00
C LEU A 146 8.25 15.75 -12.73
N LEU A 147 8.86 14.79 -12.02
CA LEU A 147 9.63 13.73 -12.66
C LEU A 147 8.78 12.87 -13.60
N THR A 148 7.50 12.67 -13.30
CA THR A 148 6.59 11.92 -14.18
C THR A 148 6.23 12.64 -15.50
N ASN A 149 6.65 13.91 -15.68
CA ASN A 149 6.50 14.64 -16.94
C ASN A 149 7.54 14.25 -17.99
N MET A 150 8.62 13.56 -17.57
CA MET A 150 9.65 13.11 -18.48
C MET A 150 9.12 12.02 -19.39
N GLU A 151 8.92 12.34 -20.67
CA GLU A 151 8.31 11.44 -21.65
C GLU A 151 8.88 11.63 -23.05
N THR A 152 8.71 10.62 -23.86
CA THR A 152 8.81 10.70 -25.31
C THR A 152 7.40 10.85 -25.89
N PRO A 153 7.21 11.05 -27.19
CA PRO A 153 5.87 11.05 -27.79
C PRO A 153 5.06 9.77 -27.55
N THR A 154 5.72 8.65 -27.22
CA THR A 154 5.08 7.34 -27.14
C THR A 154 5.10 6.72 -25.74
N GLU A 155 5.97 7.18 -24.82
CA GLU A 155 6.15 6.50 -23.53
C GLU A 155 6.73 7.40 -22.43
N LYS A 156 6.52 7.03 -21.16
CA LYS A 156 7.17 7.64 -20.01
C LYS A 156 8.60 7.15 -19.87
N LEU A 157 9.51 8.08 -19.59
CA LEU A 157 10.94 7.78 -19.42
C LEU A 157 11.27 7.27 -18.01
N LEU A 158 10.46 7.63 -17.01
CA LEU A 158 10.69 7.28 -15.60
C LEU A 158 9.41 6.74 -14.95
N PRO A 159 9.15 5.42 -15.03
CA PRO A 159 8.16 4.78 -14.19
C PRO A 159 8.44 5.03 -12.71
N LEU A 160 7.38 5.36 -11.95
CA LEU A 160 7.45 5.63 -10.52
C LEU A 160 6.60 4.63 -9.75
N ALA A 161 7.17 3.97 -8.75
CA ALA A 161 6.41 3.17 -7.79
C ALA A 161 6.47 3.85 -6.41
N LEU A 162 5.31 4.14 -5.84
CA LEU A 162 5.14 4.67 -4.50
C LEU A 162 4.56 3.58 -3.61
N ALA A 163 5.29 3.16 -2.59
CA ALA A 163 4.78 2.26 -1.57
C ALA A 163 4.58 3.04 -0.27
N GLY A 164 3.46 2.81 0.40
CA GLY A 164 3.15 3.52 1.62
C GLY A 164 2.02 2.90 2.44
N GLN A 165 1.75 3.52 3.58
CA GLN A 165 0.66 3.16 4.47
C GLN A 165 -0.66 3.76 3.95
N PRO A 166 -1.83 3.40 4.52
CA PRO A 166 -3.14 3.92 4.08
C PRO A 166 -3.22 5.45 4.05
N GLU A 167 -2.43 6.14 4.88
CA GLU A 167 -2.32 7.59 4.93
C GLU A 167 -1.87 8.18 3.59
N LEU A 168 -1.02 7.47 2.83
CA LEU A 168 -0.64 7.88 1.48
C LEU A 168 -1.87 8.05 0.58
N THR A 169 -2.85 7.16 0.72
CA THR A 169 -4.10 7.26 -0.03
C THR A 169 -4.90 8.50 0.35
N SER A 170 -5.00 8.78 1.65
CA SER A 170 -5.71 9.96 2.16
C SER A 170 -5.06 11.23 1.64
N ARG A 171 -3.74 11.32 1.73
CA ARG A 171 -2.95 12.44 1.21
C ARG A 171 -3.12 12.63 -0.30
N LEU A 172 -3.04 11.56 -1.10
CA LEU A 172 -3.27 11.64 -2.55
C LEU A 172 -4.68 12.12 -2.92
N ASN A 173 -5.64 12.10 -1.99
CA ASN A 173 -6.99 12.64 -2.19
C ASN A 173 -7.11 14.13 -1.86
N GLU A 174 -6.09 14.73 -1.25
CA GLU A 174 -6.06 16.16 -0.94
C GLU A 174 -5.99 17.01 -2.22
N PRO A 175 -6.59 18.20 -2.21
CA PRO A 175 -6.62 19.08 -3.38
C PRO A 175 -5.23 19.41 -3.94
N GLU A 176 -4.25 19.58 -3.06
CA GLU A 176 -2.86 19.92 -3.36
C GLU A 176 -2.16 18.85 -4.19
N LEU A 177 -2.50 17.56 -3.95
CA LEU A 177 -1.90 16.42 -4.63
C LEU A 177 -2.77 15.86 -5.77
N ARG A 178 -3.85 16.54 -6.14
CA ARG A 178 -4.77 16.12 -7.21
C ARG A 178 -4.05 15.82 -8.53
N GLN A 179 -3.03 16.60 -8.87
CA GLN A 179 -2.28 16.41 -10.11
C GLN A 179 -1.42 15.13 -10.09
N LEU A 180 -0.81 14.80 -8.94
CA LEU A 180 -0.10 13.54 -8.76
C LEU A 180 -1.07 12.36 -8.83
N LYS A 181 -2.22 12.46 -8.15
CA LYS A 181 -3.27 11.44 -8.20
C LYS A 181 -3.73 11.11 -9.62
N GLN A 182 -3.88 12.12 -10.49
CA GLN A 182 -4.28 11.93 -11.89
C GLN A 182 -3.24 11.15 -12.71
N ARG A 183 -1.99 11.04 -12.24
CA ARG A 183 -0.93 10.27 -12.89
C ARG A 183 -0.82 8.84 -12.38
N VAL A 184 -1.57 8.48 -11.34
CA VAL A 184 -1.62 7.11 -10.85
C VAL A 184 -2.33 6.24 -11.88
N ALA A 185 -1.53 5.42 -12.57
CA ALA A 185 -2.01 4.50 -13.60
C ALA A 185 -2.40 3.14 -13.01
N LEU A 186 -1.72 2.73 -11.94
CA LEU A 186 -1.94 1.44 -11.29
C LEU A 186 -1.98 1.64 -9.78
N ARG A 187 -2.91 0.94 -9.14
CA ARG A 187 -3.02 0.92 -7.68
C ARG A 187 -3.35 -0.47 -7.20
N VAL A 188 -2.64 -0.88 -6.16
CA VAL A 188 -2.88 -2.16 -5.49
C VAL A 188 -2.75 -2.00 -3.99
N GLN A 189 -3.50 -2.79 -3.25
CA GLN A 189 -3.49 -2.80 -1.80
C GLN A 189 -3.21 -4.20 -1.29
N ILE A 190 -2.37 -4.29 -0.25
CA ILE A 190 -2.16 -5.50 0.52
C ILE A 190 -2.72 -5.30 1.93
N GLY A 191 -3.53 -6.25 2.36
CA GLY A 191 -4.17 -6.24 3.67
C GLY A 191 -3.52 -7.22 4.66
N PRO A 192 -4.06 -7.26 5.88
CA PRO A 192 -3.70 -8.27 6.86
C PRO A 192 -4.02 -9.69 6.35
N LEU A 193 -3.31 -10.68 6.89
CA LEU A 193 -3.56 -12.08 6.63
C LEU A 193 -4.86 -12.54 7.30
N THR A 194 -5.63 -13.37 6.64
CA THR A 194 -6.72 -14.13 7.26
C THR A 194 -6.16 -15.16 8.26
N LEU A 195 -7.03 -15.72 9.12
CA LEU A 195 -6.61 -16.80 10.05
C LEU A 195 -5.95 -17.97 9.31
N GLN A 196 -6.51 -18.39 8.18
CA GLN A 196 -5.95 -19.46 7.38
C GLN A 196 -4.58 -19.09 6.79
N GLU A 197 -4.43 -17.87 6.30
CA GLU A 197 -3.15 -17.36 5.80
C GLU A 197 -2.13 -17.17 6.91
N THR A 198 -2.54 -16.74 8.11
CA THR A 198 -1.70 -16.67 9.31
C THR A 198 -1.13 -18.04 9.67
N ALA A 199 -1.99 -19.07 9.72
CA ALA A 199 -1.55 -20.46 9.95
C ALA A 199 -0.57 -20.93 8.85
N GLY A 200 -0.87 -20.61 7.59
CA GLY A 200 -0.01 -20.88 6.44
C GLY A 200 1.35 -20.18 6.54
N TYR A 201 1.35 -18.89 6.94
CA TYR A 201 2.55 -18.09 7.14
C TYR A 201 3.46 -18.68 8.23
N ILE A 202 2.91 -18.97 9.42
CA ILE A 202 3.63 -19.59 10.52
C ILE A 202 4.22 -20.93 10.07
N SER A 203 3.41 -21.75 9.41
CA SER A 203 3.81 -23.07 8.92
C SER A 203 4.93 -23.01 7.89
N ALA A 204 4.84 -22.08 6.94
CA ALA A 204 5.85 -21.91 5.91
C ALA A 204 7.20 -21.51 6.52
N ARG A 205 7.22 -20.56 7.47
CA ARG A 205 8.44 -20.10 8.13
C ARG A 205 9.11 -21.21 8.94
N ILE A 206 8.32 -21.97 9.71
CA ILE A 206 8.82 -23.10 10.49
C ILE A 206 9.44 -24.18 9.58
N ARG A 207 8.77 -24.56 8.49
CA ARG A 207 9.28 -25.54 7.53
C ARG A 207 10.58 -25.06 6.87
N THR A 208 10.64 -23.78 6.47
CA THR A 208 11.85 -23.19 5.90
C THR A 208 13.01 -23.23 6.88
N ALA A 209 12.74 -23.03 8.16
CA ALA A 209 13.73 -23.19 9.24
C ALA A 209 14.04 -24.66 9.61
N GLY A 210 13.44 -25.62 8.95
CA GLY A 210 13.70 -27.07 9.13
C GLY A 210 12.90 -27.73 10.24
N GLY A 211 11.90 -27.04 10.82
CA GLY A 211 11.07 -27.56 11.90
C GLY A 211 9.78 -28.24 11.43
N ASP A 212 9.12 -28.91 12.38
CA ASP A 212 7.79 -29.50 12.20
C ASP A 212 6.73 -28.59 12.85
N THR A 213 5.85 -28.09 12.03
CA THR A 213 4.81 -27.12 12.42
C THR A 213 3.86 -27.69 13.49
N THR A 214 3.53 -28.98 13.38
CA THR A 214 2.56 -29.64 14.27
C THR A 214 3.05 -29.77 15.71
N GLN A 215 4.37 -29.67 15.90
CA GLN A 215 5.01 -29.83 17.19
C GLN A 215 5.38 -28.51 17.88
N LEU A 216 5.23 -27.36 17.19
CA LEU A 216 5.68 -26.09 17.73
C LEU A 216 4.55 -25.28 18.36
N PHE A 217 3.40 -25.21 17.74
CA PHE A 217 2.26 -24.41 18.22
C PHE A 217 0.96 -25.23 18.23
N THR A 218 0.13 -25.02 19.25
CA THR A 218 -1.23 -25.57 19.23
C THR A 218 -2.14 -24.73 18.29
N ARG A 219 -3.28 -25.30 17.89
CA ARG A 219 -4.25 -24.57 17.05
C ARG A 219 -4.80 -23.33 17.74
N GLU A 220 -5.09 -23.45 19.02
CA GLU A 220 -5.57 -22.37 19.89
C GLU A 220 -4.53 -21.25 19.98
N ALA A 221 -3.25 -21.58 20.12
CA ALA A 221 -2.15 -20.63 20.10
C ALA A 221 -2.09 -19.86 18.76
N VAL A 222 -2.22 -20.54 17.62
CA VAL A 222 -2.25 -19.90 16.30
C VAL A 222 -3.45 -18.95 16.15
N THR A 223 -4.61 -19.34 16.67
CA THR A 223 -5.81 -18.47 16.67
C THR A 223 -5.57 -17.21 17.47
N LEU A 224 -5.04 -17.31 18.69
CA LEU A 224 -4.69 -16.17 19.51
C LEU A 224 -3.62 -15.28 18.88
N ILE A 225 -2.59 -15.87 18.27
CA ILE A 225 -1.57 -15.13 17.51
C ILE A 225 -2.25 -14.28 16.42
N HIS A 226 -3.18 -14.86 15.67
CA HIS A 226 -3.91 -14.13 14.63
C HIS A 226 -4.74 -12.98 15.22
N GLU A 227 -5.51 -13.22 16.28
CA GLU A 227 -6.36 -12.22 16.92
C GLU A 227 -5.54 -11.03 17.46
N HIS A 228 -4.47 -11.29 18.19
CA HIS A 228 -3.63 -10.26 18.78
C HIS A 228 -2.76 -9.54 17.76
N SER A 229 -2.30 -10.23 16.71
CA SER A 229 -1.54 -9.61 15.61
C SER A 229 -2.43 -8.88 14.61
N ARG A 230 -3.75 -9.09 14.65
CA ARG A 230 -4.71 -8.64 13.63
C ARG A 230 -4.30 -9.09 12.21
N GLY A 231 -3.63 -10.23 12.11
CA GLY A 231 -3.13 -10.76 10.84
C GLY A 231 -1.94 -9.99 10.24
N ILE A 232 -1.28 -9.09 10.97
CA ILE A 232 -0.12 -8.36 10.48
C ILE A 232 1.15 -9.24 10.56
N PRO A 233 1.82 -9.58 9.44
CA PRO A 233 2.95 -10.51 9.39
C PRO A 233 4.09 -10.18 10.34
N ARG A 234 4.43 -8.90 10.48
CA ARG A 234 5.48 -8.46 11.41
C ARG A 234 5.12 -8.75 12.85
N THR A 235 3.89 -8.43 13.26
CA THR A 235 3.39 -8.70 14.61
C THR A 235 3.25 -10.19 14.87
N ILE A 236 2.79 -10.98 13.90
CA ILE A 236 2.78 -12.45 13.98
C ILE A 236 4.18 -12.97 14.29
N SER A 237 5.21 -12.49 13.55
CA SER A 237 6.59 -12.91 13.77
C SER A 237 7.10 -12.55 15.16
N VAL A 238 6.81 -11.33 15.65
CA VAL A 238 7.19 -10.90 17.01
C VAL A 238 6.57 -11.82 18.07
N ILE A 239 5.27 -12.09 17.98
CA ILE A 239 4.59 -12.96 18.95
C ILE A 239 5.14 -14.38 18.87
N CYS A 240 5.32 -14.93 17.67
CA CYS A 240 5.83 -16.31 17.50
C CYS A 240 7.25 -16.47 18.02
N ASP A 241 8.15 -15.54 17.76
CA ASP A 241 9.54 -15.62 18.22
C ASP A 241 9.62 -15.60 19.74
N ASN A 242 8.95 -14.63 20.38
CA ASN A 242 8.92 -14.54 21.83
C ASN A 242 8.20 -15.72 22.49
N ALA A 243 7.14 -16.23 21.87
CA ALA A 243 6.44 -17.42 22.37
C ALA A 243 7.32 -18.69 22.31
N LEU A 244 8.19 -18.83 21.31
CA LEU A 244 9.18 -19.91 21.25
C LEU A 244 10.24 -19.75 22.35
N VAL A 245 10.71 -18.53 22.60
CA VAL A 245 11.68 -18.26 23.69
C VAL A 245 11.06 -18.55 25.05
N SER A 246 9.86 -18.08 25.34
CA SER A 246 9.13 -18.31 26.58
C SER A 246 8.79 -19.81 26.78
N GLY A 247 8.33 -20.48 25.72
CA GLY A 247 8.06 -21.92 25.73
C GLY A 247 9.31 -22.76 26.03
N PHE A 248 10.46 -22.36 25.48
CA PHE A 248 11.74 -22.97 25.81
C PHE A 248 12.12 -22.79 27.28
N ALA A 249 11.98 -21.56 27.82
CA ALA A 249 12.29 -21.26 29.22
C ALA A 249 11.40 -22.08 30.18
N LEU A 250 10.14 -22.32 29.80
CA LEU A 250 9.19 -23.14 30.56
C LEU A 250 9.25 -24.63 30.25
N SER A 251 10.17 -25.06 29.35
CA SER A 251 10.28 -26.44 28.86
C SER A 251 8.97 -27.00 28.31
N LYS A 252 8.16 -26.15 27.68
CA LYS A 252 6.87 -26.52 27.07
C LYS A 252 6.99 -26.67 25.55
N LYS A 253 6.54 -27.81 25.04
CA LYS A 253 6.41 -28.12 23.63
C LYS A 253 5.18 -29.02 23.41
N PRO A 254 4.20 -28.60 22.60
CA PRO A 254 4.10 -27.35 21.83
C PRO A 254 3.84 -26.12 22.69
N VAL A 255 4.07 -24.93 22.11
CA VAL A 255 3.65 -23.65 22.68
C VAL A 255 2.13 -23.57 22.66
N ASN A 256 1.54 -23.36 23.84
CA ASN A 256 0.09 -23.29 24.03
C ASN A 256 -0.43 -21.84 24.11
N SER A 257 -1.75 -21.74 24.28
CA SER A 257 -2.47 -20.46 24.43
C SER A 257 -1.96 -19.59 25.59
N ASP A 258 -1.62 -20.20 26.74
CA ASP A 258 -1.23 -19.45 27.95
C ASP A 258 0.06 -18.68 27.71
N ILE A 259 1.05 -19.32 27.04
CA ILE A 259 2.33 -18.69 26.68
C ILE A 259 2.11 -17.53 25.71
N VAL A 260 1.24 -17.72 24.70
CA VAL A 260 0.93 -16.65 23.74
C VAL A 260 0.25 -15.47 24.42
N LEU A 261 -0.70 -15.72 25.34
CA LEU A 261 -1.38 -14.68 26.11
C LEU A 261 -0.41 -13.89 27.01
N GLU A 262 0.55 -14.58 27.64
CA GLU A 262 1.59 -13.94 28.45
C GLU A 262 2.43 -13.01 27.59
N VAL A 263 2.96 -13.49 26.46
CA VAL A 263 3.72 -12.70 25.50
C VAL A 263 2.90 -11.50 25.00
N CYS A 264 1.62 -11.69 24.65
CA CYS A 264 0.79 -10.60 24.17
C CYS A 264 0.55 -9.51 25.25
N ARG A 265 0.50 -9.88 26.53
CA ARG A 265 0.43 -8.92 27.64
C ARG A 265 1.74 -8.14 27.79
N ASP A 266 2.88 -8.81 27.71
CA ASP A 266 4.19 -8.18 27.83
C ASP A 266 4.47 -7.15 26.72
N PHE A 267 3.86 -7.32 25.58
CA PHE A 267 3.96 -6.39 24.43
C PHE A 267 2.77 -5.45 24.29
N ASP A 268 1.86 -5.38 25.28
CA ASP A 268 0.63 -4.57 25.27
C ASP A 268 -0.25 -4.81 24.00
N LEU A 269 -0.18 -6.01 23.44
CA LEU A 269 -0.96 -6.42 22.31
C LEU A 269 -2.34 -6.89 22.76
N CYS A 270 -3.24 -5.97 23.04
CA CYS A 270 -4.62 -6.31 23.37
C CYS A 270 -5.34 -6.84 22.12
N ALA A 271 -6.01 -7.99 22.26
CA ALA A 271 -7.00 -8.40 21.26
C ALA A 271 -8.04 -7.27 21.14
N ALA A 272 -8.39 -6.90 19.91
CA ALA A 272 -9.44 -5.94 19.68
C ALA A 272 -10.73 -6.50 20.29
N THR A 273 -11.12 -6.01 21.48
CA THR A 273 -12.50 -6.19 21.93
C THR A 273 -13.37 -5.64 20.81
N ALA A 274 -14.26 -6.47 20.31
CA ALA A 274 -15.24 -6.11 19.30
C ALA A 274 -16.21 -5.05 19.88
N SER A 275 -15.74 -3.82 19.93
CA SER A 275 -16.52 -2.61 20.16
C SER A 275 -16.38 -1.75 18.91
N SER A 276 -17.03 -2.20 17.85
CA SER A 276 -17.50 -1.27 16.82
C SER A 276 -18.39 -0.26 17.56
N PRO A 277 -18.09 1.04 17.57
CA PRO A 277 -19.08 2.01 17.94
C PRO A 277 -20.13 1.93 16.82
N ALA A 278 -21.25 1.25 17.12
CA ALA A 278 -22.45 1.43 16.32
C ALA A 278 -22.65 2.95 16.22
N GLN A 279 -22.45 3.49 15.03
CA GLN A 279 -22.92 4.83 14.72
C GLN A 279 -24.41 4.84 15.08
N ARG A 280 -24.72 5.46 16.22
CA ARG A 280 -26.08 5.87 16.54
C ARG A 280 -26.46 6.85 15.45
N ILE A 281 -27.23 6.36 14.47
CA ILE A 281 -28.01 7.21 13.60
C ILE A 281 -28.85 8.07 14.52
N PRO A 282 -28.73 9.42 14.50
CA PRO A 282 -29.64 10.25 15.25
C PRO A 282 -31.05 10.00 14.69
N THR A 283 -31.90 9.40 15.49
CA THR A 283 -33.33 9.36 15.24
C THR A 283 -33.81 10.79 15.09
N VAL A 284 -34.22 11.13 13.89
CA VAL A 284 -34.94 12.37 13.59
C VAL A 284 -36.15 12.37 14.48
N SER A 285 -36.17 13.24 15.47
CA SER A 285 -37.38 13.54 16.26
C SER A 285 -38.46 14.06 15.32
N GLU A 286 -39.62 13.42 15.38
CA GLU A 286 -40.87 13.87 14.73
C GLU A 286 -41.14 15.34 15.03
N PRO A 287 -41.64 16.12 14.05
CA PRO A 287 -42.01 17.50 14.28
C PRO A 287 -43.27 17.55 15.11
N VAL A 288 -43.20 18.17 16.29
CA VAL A 288 -44.31 18.60 17.11
C VAL A 288 -45.13 19.60 16.31
N ALA A 289 -46.41 19.31 16.12
CA ALA A 289 -47.40 20.20 15.53
C ALA A 289 -47.58 21.44 16.43
N PRO A 290 -47.65 22.67 15.89
CA PRO A 290 -48.09 23.82 16.65
C PRO A 290 -49.64 23.86 16.68
N GLU A 291 -50.15 23.92 17.92
CA GLU A 291 -51.53 24.30 18.22
C GLU A 291 -51.86 25.71 17.71
N GLY A 292 -53.11 25.84 17.35
CA GLY A 292 -53.68 26.97 16.61
C GLY A 292 -53.71 28.33 17.30
N THR A 293 -53.82 29.36 16.51
CA THR A 293 -54.61 30.56 16.80
C THR A 293 -55.09 31.21 15.50
N ASP A 294 -56.29 31.51 15.55
CA ASP A 294 -57.38 32.11 14.83
C ASP A 294 -57.10 33.11 13.65
N PRO A 295 -58.12 33.25 12.81
CA PRO A 295 -58.01 33.91 11.51
C PRO A 295 -58.38 35.39 11.62
N ASP A 296 -57.73 36.18 10.84
CA ASP A 296 -58.24 37.42 10.19
C ASP A 296 -57.07 38.32 9.74
N ASN A 297 -56.75 38.34 8.49
CA ASN A 297 -56.69 39.61 7.77
C ASN A 297 -56.53 39.41 6.26
N VAL A 298 -57.47 40.06 5.61
CA VAL A 298 -57.71 40.18 4.18
C VAL A 298 -56.70 41.16 3.56
N ALA A 299 -56.23 40.88 2.38
CA ALA A 299 -56.18 41.76 1.22
C ALA A 299 -55.05 41.43 0.23
N THR A 300 -55.48 40.95 -0.88
CA THR A 300 -55.42 41.50 -2.24
C THR A 300 -54.12 41.65 -2.97
N ALA A 301 -54.17 41.07 -4.13
CA ALA A 301 -53.64 41.49 -5.45
C ALA A 301 -52.20 40.97 -5.78
N THR A 302 -51.88 40.44 -6.91
CA THR A 302 -52.46 40.35 -8.28
C THR A 302 -51.66 39.34 -9.10
N ALA A 303 -52.32 38.84 -10.07
CA ALA A 303 -51.99 37.91 -11.12
C ALA A 303 -50.81 38.30 -12.04
N GLY A 304 -50.28 37.32 -12.71
CA GLY A 304 -49.44 37.38 -13.91
C GLY A 304 -48.79 36.00 -14.12
N GLU A 305 -49.44 35.11 -14.71
CA GLU A 305 -49.57 34.71 -16.13
C GLU A 305 -48.30 34.16 -16.77
N PHE A 306 -48.40 32.88 -17.15
CA PHE A 306 -47.95 32.17 -18.37
C PHE A 306 -46.45 32.07 -18.60
N GLU A 307 -45.87 30.91 -18.97
CA GLU A 307 -46.17 30.16 -20.19
C GLU A 307 -45.55 28.74 -20.15
N LYS A 308 -46.22 27.83 -20.76
CA LYS A 308 -45.83 26.45 -21.08
C LYS A 308 -44.90 26.41 -22.30
N ALA A 309 -44.03 25.41 -22.35
CA ALA A 309 -43.72 24.64 -23.58
C ALA A 309 -42.82 23.48 -23.18
N GLU A 310 -43.26 22.27 -23.21
CA GLU A 310 -43.33 21.26 -24.28
C GLU A 310 -42.02 20.50 -24.50
N LYS A 311 -42.13 19.18 -24.25
CA LYS A 311 -41.22 18.14 -24.79
C LYS A 311 -41.43 18.03 -26.31
N PRO A 312 -40.44 17.51 -27.05
CA PRO A 312 -40.75 16.27 -27.75
C PRO A 312 -39.71 15.16 -27.68
N SER A 313 -40.27 14.02 -27.90
CA SER A 313 -39.71 12.69 -28.03
C SER A 313 -39.05 12.44 -29.40
N SER A 314 -38.30 11.38 -29.41
CA SER A 314 -38.24 10.33 -30.43
C SER A 314 -36.90 10.11 -31.18
N HIS A 315 -36.44 8.87 -31.06
CA HIS A 315 -36.08 7.91 -32.09
C HIS A 315 -34.98 8.26 -33.10
N GLY A 316 -33.97 7.38 -33.18
CA GLY A 316 -33.12 7.23 -34.34
C GLY A 316 -32.04 6.17 -34.17
N ARG A 317 -32.38 4.91 -34.45
CA ARG A 317 -31.46 3.81 -34.82
C ARG A 317 -30.64 4.21 -36.08
N VAL A 318 -29.42 3.68 -36.19
CA VAL A 318 -28.78 3.06 -37.35
C VAL A 318 -27.42 2.54 -36.85
N LEU A 319 -27.19 1.35 -36.76
CA LEU A 319 -26.71 0.15 -37.47
C LEU A 319 -25.65 0.37 -38.56
N SER A 320 -24.56 -0.44 -38.33
CA SER A 320 -23.70 -1.15 -39.28
C SER A 320 -22.63 -0.32 -40.02
N MET A 321 -21.43 -0.82 -40.10
CA MET A 321 -20.81 -1.80 -40.97
C MET A 321 -19.31 -1.87 -40.66
N LEU A 322 -18.77 -3.05 -40.35
CA LEU A 322 -17.97 -3.91 -41.22
C LEU A 322 -16.65 -3.33 -41.75
N GLY A 323 -15.58 -4.06 -41.48
CA GLY A 323 -14.33 -4.00 -42.21
C GLY A 323 -13.23 -4.88 -41.63
N LEU A 324 -13.30 -6.16 -41.94
CA LEU A 324 -12.21 -7.15 -41.94
C LEU A 324 -11.00 -6.65 -42.77
N ARG A 325 -9.83 -6.72 -42.20
CA ARG A 325 -8.68 -7.52 -42.73
C ARG A 325 -7.55 -7.50 -41.70
#